data_5a5c8d5f3faf8b5856fdd672f682fa4d
#
_entry.id   5a5c8d5f3faf8b5856fdd672f682fa4d
#
_cell.length_a   1.000
_cell.length_b   1.000
_cell.length_c   1.000
_cell.angle_alpha   90.00
_cell.angle_beta   90.00
_cell.angle_gamma   90.00
#
_symmetry.space_group_name_H-M   'P 1'
#
loop_
_entity.id
_entity.type
_entity.pdbx_description
1 polymer ?
#
loop_
_entity_poly.entity_id
_entity_poly.type
_entity_poly.pdbx_seq_one_letter_code
_entity_poly.pdbx_strand_id
1 'polypeptide(L)'
;FQGALNNGPHYPLNVLKDVKVEINNGAEYAELKSGNLTARVTKGDFWSLDFLRDGVRITGSQLKNDGYVQDTKTHRNYMFERLDLGVGDTVYGLGERFTALVRNGQTVDTWNEDGGTSTE
;
A
#
# COMPACT_ATOMS: atom_id res chain seq x y z
N PHE A 1 -16.55 -3.71 4.23
CA PHE A 1 -16.02 -5.07 4.29
C PHE A 1 -16.96 -5.93 5.12
N GLN A 2 -17.85 -6.62 4.46
CA GLN A 2 -18.43 -7.83 5.04
C GLN A 2 -17.53 -9.01 4.65
N GLY A 3 -16.32 -8.99 5.08
CA GLY A 3 -15.47 -10.13 5.03
C GLY A 3 -14.99 -10.31 6.42
N ALA A 4 -15.25 -11.41 7.01
CA ALA A 4 -14.51 -11.84 8.14
C ALA A 4 -13.04 -11.70 7.76
N LEU A 5 -12.40 -10.64 8.24
CA LEU A 5 -10.96 -10.68 8.41
C LEU A 5 -10.76 -11.80 9.40
N ASN A 6 -10.56 -12.95 8.88
CA ASN A 6 -10.21 -14.10 9.67
C ASN A 6 -8.95 -13.76 10.45
N ASN A 7 -8.99 -14.04 11.68
CA ASN A 7 -8.03 -13.90 12.72
C ASN A 7 -6.58 -13.96 12.26
N GLY A 8 -6.06 -12.95 11.62
CA GLY A 8 -4.66 -12.71 11.38
C GLY A 8 -3.86 -13.82 10.70
N PRO A 9 -2.59 -13.60 10.51
CA PRO A 9 -1.73 -14.60 9.91
C PRO A 9 -1.63 -15.84 10.80
N HIS A 10 -1.80 -17.01 10.22
CA HIS A 10 -1.67 -18.30 10.90
C HIS A 10 -0.21 -18.71 11.15
N TYR A 11 0.73 -17.83 10.90
CA TYR A 11 2.16 -18.00 11.13
C TYR A 11 2.74 -16.84 11.93
N PRO A 12 3.76 -17.06 12.73
CA PRO A 12 4.36 -16.00 13.53
C PRO A 12 5.03 -14.96 12.62
N LEU A 13 4.69 -13.70 12.81
CA LEU A 13 5.39 -12.59 12.19
C LEU A 13 6.49 -12.09 13.12
N ASN A 14 7.70 -11.98 12.60
CA ASN A 14 8.80 -11.30 13.29
C ASN A 14 8.60 -9.80 13.20
N VAL A 15 7.82 -9.23 14.11
CA VAL A 15 7.64 -7.78 14.21
C VAL A 15 8.71 -7.18 15.12
N LEU A 16 9.25 -6.06 14.72
CA LEU A 16 10.15 -5.26 15.56
C LEU A 16 9.34 -4.71 16.73
N LYS A 17 9.71 -5.12 17.96
CA LYS A 17 8.91 -4.78 19.15
C LYS A 17 9.16 -3.38 19.71
N ASP A 18 10.30 -2.80 19.49
CA ASP A 18 10.72 -1.54 20.12
C ASP A 18 10.94 -0.43 19.10
N VAL A 19 10.07 -0.34 18.11
CA VAL A 19 10.13 0.73 17.12
C VAL A 19 9.66 2.04 17.75
N LYS A 20 10.54 3.00 17.84
CA LYS A 20 10.15 4.35 18.26
C LYS A 20 9.43 5.04 17.13
N VAL A 21 8.21 5.48 17.42
CA VAL A 21 7.37 6.22 16.49
C VAL A 21 7.10 7.60 17.06
N GLU A 22 7.40 8.63 16.28
CA GLU A 22 7.05 10.01 16.57
C GLU A 22 5.76 10.35 15.82
N ILE A 23 4.80 10.94 16.53
CA ILE A 23 3.53 11.37 15.95
C ILE A 23 3.44 12.88 16.05
N ASN A 24 3.26 13.53 14.92
CA ASN A 24 2.96 14.94 14.83
C ASN A 24 1.58 15.12 14.21
N ASN A 25 0.70 15.85 14.89
CA ASN A 25 -0.67 16.07 14.41
C ASN A 25 -0.95 17.59 14.39
N GLY A 26 -0.43 18.25 13.36
CA GLY A 26 -0.63 19.67 13.11
C GLY A 26 -1.98 20.00 12.45
N ALA A 27 -2.22 21.28 12.20
CA ALA A 27 -3.44 21.75 11.55
C ALA A 27 -3.50 21.35 10.07
N GLU A 28 -2.39 21.46 9.36
CA GLU A 28 -2.33 21.25 7.91
C GLU A 28 -1.99 19.80 7.53
N TYR A 29 -1.22 19.11 8.37
CA TYR A 29 -0.83 17.72 8.12
C TYR A 29 -0.67 16.94 9.42
N ALA A 30 -0.70 15.63 9.29
CA ALA A 30 -0.31 14.69 10.31
C ALA A 30 0.84 13.83 9.81
N GLU A 31 1.78 13.50 10.69
CA GLU A 31 2.94 12.69 10.38
C GLU A 31 3.12 11.55 11.37
N LEU A 32 3.61 10.45 10.85
CA LEU A 32 4.08 9.31 11.59
C LEU A 32 5.50 9.00 11.14
N LYS A 33 6.46 9.20 12.04
CA LYS A 33 7.88 9.07 11.73
C LYS A 33 8.51 7.94 12.52
N SER A 34 9.29 7.13 11.84
CA SER A 34 10.10 6.07 12.44
C SER A 34 11.48 6.03 11.77
N GLY A 35 12.51 6.34 12.54
CA GLY A 35 13.86 6.48 11.99
C GLY A 35 13.91 7.54 10.88
N ASN A 36 14.33 7.16 9.71
CA ASN A 36 14.44 8.06 8.55
C ASN A 36 13.18 8.04 7.64
N LEU A 37 12.17 7.23 7.97
CA LEU A 37 10.94 7.16 7.21
C LEU A 37 9.84 7.99 7.86
N THR A 38 9.07 8.68 7.03
CA THR A 38 7.91 9.47 7.46
C THR A 38 6.74 9.17 6.53
N ALA A 39 5.59 8.84 7.11
CA ALA A 39 4.31 8.89 6.42
C ALA A 39 3.64 10.22 6.80
N ARG A 40 3.26 11.02 5.82
CA ARG A 40 2.61 12.32 6.00
C ARG A 40 1.27 12.32 5.30
N VAL A 41 0.24 12.69 6.03
CA VAL A 41 -1.09 12.94 5.49
C VAL A 41 -1.37 14.43 5.52
N THR A 42 -1.57 15.04 4.36
CA THR A 42 -2.03 16.42 4.24
C THR A 42 -3.54 16.44 4.48
N LYS A 43 -4.02 17.37 5.29
CA LYS A 43 -5.42 17.51 5.67
C LYS A 43 -6.13 18.50 4.77
N GLY A 44 -7.47 18.44 4.77
CA GLY A 44 -8.33 19.36 4.02
C GLY A 44 -8.87 18.75 2.73
N ASP A 45 -9.40 19.59 1.86
CA ASP A 45 -10.10 19.17 0.65
C ASP A 45 -9.19 18.48 -0.39
N PHE A 46 -7.91 18.72 -0.30
CA PHE A 46 -6.86 18.15 -1.15
C PHE A 46 -5.91 17.30 -0.34
N TRP A 47 -6.45 16.30 0.36
CA TRP A 47 -5.63 15.40 1.13
C TRP A 47 -4.66 14.60 0.23
N SER A 48 -3.51 14.28 0.78
CA SER A 48 -2.54 13.40 0.14
C SER A 48 -1.86 12.54 1.20
N LEU A 49 -1.40 11.39 0.79
CA LEU A 49 -0.53 10.53 1.60
C LEU A 49 0.83 10.50 0.93
N ASP A 50 1.86 10.99 1.62
CA ASP A 50 3.22 11.00 1.13
C ASP A 50 4.12 10.16 2.02
N PHE A 51 5.00 9.40 1.40
CA PHE A 51 6.08 8.68 2.06
C PHE A 51 7.40 9.36 1.77
N LEU A 52 8.12 9.70 2.85
CA LEU A 52 9.39 10.41 2.76
C LEU A 52 10.50 9.59 3.41
N ARG A 53 11.70 9.70 2.85
CA ARG A 53 12.94 9.22 3.46
C ARG A 53 13.89 10.41 3.62
N ASP A 54 14.37 10.63 4.84
CA ASP A 54 15.25 11.78 5.18
C ASP A 54 14.67 13.12 4.71
N GLY A 55 13.34 13.27 4.78
CA GLY A 55 12.62 14.46 4.35
C GLY A 55 12.36 14.55 2.84
N VAL A 56 12.90 13.65 2.04
CA VAL A 56 12.67 13.59 0.58
C VAL A 56 11.51 12.64 0.29
N ARG A 57 10.53 13.13 -0.47
CA ARG A 57 9.40 12.30 -0.92
C ARG A 57 9.88 11.19 -1.85
N ILE A 58 9.52 9.96 -1.53
CA ILE A 58 9.85 8.78 -2.34
C ILE A 58 8.67 8.25 -3.14
N THR A 59 7.48 8.33 -2.57
CA THR A 59 6.23 7.97 -3.25
C THR A 59 5.06 8.58 -2.49
N GLY A 60 3.88 8.48 -3.03
CA GLY A 60 2.67 8.94 -2.35
C GLY A 60 1.43 8.78 -3.21
N SER A 61 0.31 9.12 -2.62
CA SER A 61 -1.00 9.11 -3.23
C SER A 61 -1.60 10.50 -3.15
N GLN A 62 -2.06 11.00 -4.28
CA GLN A 62 -2.65 12.31 -4.41
C GLN A 62 -4.18 12.22 -4.51
N LEU A 63 -4.85 13.35 -4.44
CA LEU A 63 -6.29 13.44 -4.66
C LEU A 63 -6.72 12.63 -5.90
N LYS A 64 -7.75 11.79 -5.75
CA LYS A 64 -8.30 10.86 -6.75
C LYS A 64 -7.42 9.63 -7.04
N ASN A 65 -6.37 9.40 -6.29
CA ASN A 65 -5.57 8.19 -6.40
C ASN A 65 -6.04 7.08 -5.47
N ASP A 66 -7.00 7.37 -4.63
CA ASP A 66 -7.71 6.41 -3.79
C ASP A 66 -9.21 6.51 -4.01
N GLY A 67 -9.92 5.48 -3.66
CA GLY A 67 -11.35 5.53 -3.78
C GLY A 67 -12.07 4.21 -3.53
N TYR A 68 -13.35 4.31 -3.72
CA TYR A 68 -14.30 3.24 -3.57
C TYR A 68 -15.00 3.01 -4.90
N VAL A 69 -15.04 1.76 -5.33
CA VAL A 69 -15.66 1.35 -6.60
C VAL A 69 -16.65 0.24 -6.34
N GLN A 70 -17.81 0.32 -6.94
CA GLN A 70 -18.77 -0.78 -6.97
C GLN A 70 -18.82 -1.38 -8.37
N ASP A 71 -18.61 -2.68 -8.46
CA ASP A 71 -18.84 -3.43 -9.69
C ASP A 71 -20.35 -3.50 -9.97
N THR A 72 -20.77 -2.99 -11.10
CA THR A 72 -22.17 -2.90 -11.48
C THR A 72 -22.81 -4.25 -11.81
N LYS A 73 -22.02 -5.27 -12.10
CA LYS A 73 -22.51 -6.63 -12.42
C LYS A 73 -22.62 -7.49 -11.17
N THR A 74 -21.59 -7.47 -10.35
CA THR A 74 -21.52 -8.35 -9.17
C THR A 74 -22.00 -7.65 -7.89
N HIS A 75 -22.19 -6.33 -7.93
CA HIS A 75 -22.50 -5.47 -6.78
C HIS A 75 -21.45 -5.54 -5.65
N ARG A 76 -20.27 -6.05 -5.95
CA ARG A 76 -19.16 -6.08 -4.99
C ARG A 76 -18.50 -4.72 -4.90
N ASN A 77 -18.03 -4.44 -3.71
CA ASN A 77 -17.38 -3.18 -3.38
C ASN A 77 -15.87 -3.39 -3.26
N TYR A 78 -15.12 -2.49 -3.83
CA TYR A 78 -13.66 -2.51 -3.82
C TYR A 78 -13.11 -1.16 -3.37
N MET A 79 -11.97 -1.18 -2.69
CA MET A 79 -11.16 0.00 -2.45
C MET A 79 -9.92 -0.07 -3.35
N PHE A 80 -9.50 1.05 -3.85
CA PHE A 80 -8.25 1.13 -4.60
C PHE A 80 -7.37 2.25 -4.05
N GLU A 81 -6.09 2.06 -4.20
CA GLU A 81 -5.04 3.01 -3.88
C GLU A 81 -4.01 3.01 -5.01
N ARG A 82 -3.56 4.19 -5.44
CA ARG A 82 -2.51 4.35 -6.44
C ARG A 82 -1.36 5.10 -5.82
N LEU A 83 -0.20 4.48 -5.84
CA LEU A 83 1.05 5.13 -5.44
C LEU A 83 1.81 5.59 -6.68
N ASP A 84 2.43 6.76 -6.59
CA ASP A 84 3.26 7.29 -7.66
C ASP A 84 4.50 6.41 -7.83
N LEU A 85 4.89 6.20 -9.07
CA LEU A 85 6.11 5.49 -9.44
C LEU A 85 6.96 6.43 -10.28
N GLY A 86 8.19 6.65 -9.87
CA GLY A 86 9.13 7.50 -10.56
C GLY A 86 9.64 6.87 -11.86
N VAL A 87 10.20 7.69 -12.73
CA VAL A 87 10.85 7.20 -13.96
C VAL A 87 12.08 6.36 -13.58
N GLY A 88 12.10 5.11 -14.06
CA GLY A 88 13.17 4.17 -13.74
C GLY A 88 12.98 3.37 -12.46
N ASP A 89 11.96 3.66 -11.67
CA ASP A 89 11.63 2.84 -10.51
C ASP A 89 11.12 1.46 -10.93
N THR A 90 11.52 0.46 -10.18
CA THR A 90 11.11 -0.93 -10.40
C THR A 90 10.37 -1.50 -9.21
N VAL A 91 9.30 -2.22 -9.48
CA VAL A 91 8.49 -2.89 -8.48
C VAL A 91 8.83 -4.38 -8.47
N TYR A 92 9.06 -4.91 -7.27
CA TYR A 92 9.36 -6.32 -7.01
C TYR A 92 8.40 -6.89 -5.97
N GLY A 93 8.31 -8.21 -5.89
CA GLY A 93 7.52 -8.90 -4.87
C GLY A 93 6.23 -9.48 -5.41
N LEU A 94 5.18 -9.48 -4.59
CA LEU A 94 3.86 -10.05 -4.86
C LEU A 94 3.86 -11.59 -4.96
N GLY A 95 4.77 -12.23 -4.20
CA GLY A 95 4.84 -13.69 -4.09
C GLY A 95 5.62 -14.37 -5.21
N GLU A 96 5.73 -15.69 -5.09
CA GLU A 96 6.37 -16.56 -6.07
C GLU A 96 5.46 -16.71 -7.29
N ARG A 97 6.01 -16.44 -8.48
CA ARG A 97 5.27 -16.49 -9.74
C ARG A 97 6.19 -16.81 -10.90
N PHE A 98 5.66 -17.49 -11.92
CA PHE A 98 6.36 -17.85 -13.15
C PHE A 98 6.46 -16.69 -14.17
N THR A 99 6.31 -15.46 -13.75
CA THR A 99 6.40 -14.26 -14.57
C THR A 99 7.69 -13.50 -14.30
N ALA A 100 7.94 -12.43 -15.04
CA ALA A 100 9.14 -11.62 -14.87
C ALA A 100 9.26 -11.10 -13.42
N LEU A 101 10.49 -11.01 -12.91
CA LEU A 101 10.77 -10.55 -11.56
C LEU A 101 10.35 -9.10 -11.33
N VAL A 102 10.55 -8.24 -12.33
CA VAL A 102 10.06 -6.85 -12.32
C VAL A 102 8.57 -6.83 -12.64
N ARG A 103 7.79 -6.22 -11.79
CA ARG A 103 6.33 -6.19 -11.85
C ARG A 103 5.74 -4.98 -12.58
N ASN A 104 6.57 -4.06 -13.03
CA ASN A 104 6.10 -2.89 -13.78
C ASN A 104 5.26 -3.30 -14.98
N GLY A 105 4.07 -2.71 -15.11
CA GLY A 105 3.15 -3.00 -16.21
C GLY A 105 2.43 -4.36 -16.12
N GLN A 106 2.62 -5.11 -15.03
CA GLN A 106 1.92 -6.37 -14.80
C GLN A 106 0.71 -6.16 -13.91
N THR A 107 -0.36 -6.89 -14.21
CA THR A 107 -1.46 -7.11 -13.27
C THR A 107 -1.17 -8.39 -12.51
N VAL A 108 -1.22 -8.31 -11.18
CA VAL A 108 -0.96 -9.45 -10.30
C VAL A 108 -2.17 -9.62 -9.40
N ASP A 109 -2.86 -10.73 -9.55
CA ASP A 109 -3.90 -11.15 -8.62
C ASP A 109 -3.26 -11.96 -7.48
N THR A 110 -3.41 -11.48 -6.25
CA THR A 110 -2.87 -12.15 -5.07
C THR A 110 -3.90 -13.08 -4.48
N TRP A 111 -3.94 -14.28 -5.02
CA TRP A 111 -4.76 -15.37 -4.53
C TRP A 111 -3.86 -16.49 -4.00
N ASN A 112 -4.09 -16.89 -2.75
CA ASN A 112 -3.29 -17.94 -2.12
C ASN A 112 -3.89 -19.32 -2.44
N GLU A 113 -3.36 -19.93 -3.48
CA GLU A 113 -3.60 -21.34 -3.79
C GLU A 113 -2.31 -22.13 -3.72
N ASP A 114 -2.42 -23.43 -3.41
CA ASP A 114 -1.29 -24.34 -3.41
C ASP A 114 -0.70 -24.48 -4.81
N GLY A 115 0.62 -24.45 -4.90
CA GLY A 115 1.34 -24.86 -6.08
C GLY A 115 1.57 -23.83 -7.15
N GLY A 116 2.12 -22.68 -6.81
CA GLY A 116 2.82 -21.80 -7.77
C GLY A 116 2.05 -21.52 -9.06
N THR A 117 0.74 -21.48 -8.98
CA THR A 117 -0.09 -21.17 -10.14
C THR A 117 0.15 -19.73 -10.56
N SER A 118 0.71 -19.58 -11.76
CA SER A 118 0.69 -18.29 -12.42
C SER A 118 -0.76 -17.94 -12.71
N THR A 119 -1.26 -16.89 -12.15
CA THR A 119 -2.43 -16.24 -12.69
C THR A 119 -1.99 -15.29 -13.77
N GLU A 120 -2.56 -15.43 -14.94
CA GLU A 120 -2.43 -14.50 -16.05
C GLU A 120 -2.98 -13.11 -15.68
#